data_5eba22bb5ab937d4d210d19c017771f2
#
_entry.id   5eba22bb5ab937d4d210d19c017771f2
#
_cell.length_a   1.000
_cell.length_b   1.000
_cell.length_c   1.000
_cell.angle_alpha   90.00
_cell.angle_beta   90.00
_cell.angle_gamma   90.00
#
_symmetry.space_group_name_H-M   'P 1'
#
loop_
_entity.id
_entity.type
_entity.pdbx_description
1 polymer ?
#
loop_
_entity_poly.entity_id
_entity_poly.type
_entity_poly.pdbx_seq_one_letter_code
_entity_poly.pdbx_strand_id
1 'polypeptide(L)'
;KINYADAVVLVDSATQPMQASPVAAMRELVSSGNSSKLLICFTHFDEVRGDNIPSYSAKVQHVLASAENVLTSLGEDLGPFAERALRQRIEQSCFFLADTDKTFDPERKAHEKTIKELHKLLDTIDKVNERPEEVATKPVYDKMNLVLAVKIAAERFQEDWRSRLGIEIRHGVPKEHWTRIKALS
;
A
#
# COMPACT_ATOMS: atom_id res chain seq x y z
N LYS A 1 -10.99 -4.08 -3.44
CA LYS A 1 -10.77 -5.43 -2.85
C LYS A 1 -9.81 -5.38 -1.65
N ILE A 2 -8.76 -4.57 -1.68
CA ILE A 2 -7.77 -4.42 -0.59
C ILE A 2 -8.43 -4.00 0.75
N ASN A 3 -9.45 -3.17 0.71
CA ASN A 3 -10.12 -2.66 1.91
C ASN A 3 -10.88 -3.74 2.72
N TYR A 4 -11.22 -4.86 2.10
CA TYR A 4 -11.95 -5.97 2.73
C TYR A 4 -11.04 -7.14 3.15
N ALA A 5 -9.75 -7.06 2.88
CA ALA A 5 -8.79 -8.06 3.30
C ALA A 5 -8.35 -7.79 4.75
N ASP A 6 -8.19 -8.83 5.54
CA ASP A 6 -7.66 -8.74 6.91
C ASP A 6 -6.13 -8.60 6.90
N ALA A 7 -5.48 -9.24 5.95
CA ALA A 7 -4.05 -9.11 5.67
C ALA A 7 -3.78 -8.97 4.18
N VAL A 8 -2.74 -8.24 3.81
CA VAL A 8 -2.28 -8.07 2.43
C VAL A 8 -0.81 -8.45 2.36
N VAL A 9 -0.52 -9.57 1.71
CA VAL A 9 0.85 -10.02 1.45
C VAL A 9 1.30 -9.47 0.10
N LEU A 10 2.21 -8.52 0.14
CA LEU A 10 2.88 -7.99 -1.05
C LEU A 10 4.08 -8.87 -1.37
N VAL A 11 4.01 -9.60 -2.48
CA VAL A 11 5.10 -10.46 -2.95
C VAL A 11 5.92 -9.69 -3.97
N ASP A 12 7.23 -9.61 -3.74
CA ASP A 12 8.17 -8.89 -4.59
C ASP A 12 9.47 -9.68 -4.78
N SER A 13 10.25 -9.37 -5.81
CA SER A 13 11.54 -10.02 -6.05
C SER A 13 12.66 -9.32 -5.27
N ALA A 14 13.43 -10.09 -4.50
CA ALA A 14 14.60 -9.56 -3.80
C ALA A 14 15.73 -9.12 -4.75
N THR A 15 15.76 -9.59 -6.00
CA THR A 15 16.79 -9.23 -7.00
C THR A 15 16.55 -7.84 -7.59
N GLN A 16 15.29 -7.42 -7.66
CA GLN A 16 14.88 -6.09 -8.14
C GLN A 16 13.75 -5.56 -7.26
N PRO A 17 14.05 -5.24 -6.00
CA PRO A 17 13.02 -4.88 -5.05
C PRO A 17 12.40 -3.51 -5.36
N MET A 18 11.13 -3.38 -4.98
CA MET A 18 10.38 -2.13 -5.02
C MET A 18 10.21 -1.54 -6.41
N GLN A 19 9.85 -2.39 -7.36
CA GLN A 19 9.41 -1.94 -8.69
C GLN A 19 8.06 -1.18 -8.62
N ALA A 20 7.61 -0.65 -9.74
CA ALA A 20 6.43 0.22 -9.80
C ALA A 20 5.14 -0.40 -9.21
N SER A 21 4.90 -1.71 -9.42
CA SER A 21 3.68 -2.38 -8.94
C SER A 21 3.64 -2.52 -7.42
N PRO A 22 4.69 -3.02 -6.72
CA PRO A 22 4.77 -3.01 -5.26
C PRO A 22 4.62 -1.62 -4.65
N VAL A 23 5.26 -0.62 -5.23
CA VAL A 23 5.18 0.77 -4.76
C VAL A 23 3.76 1.32 -4.88
N ALA A 24 3.07 1.06 -5.99
CA ALA A 24 1.67 1.47 -6.17
C ALA A 24 0.74 0.79 -5.15
N ALA A 25 0.94 -0.50 -4.87
CA ALA A 25 0.17 -1.22 -3.85
C ALA A 25 0.40 -0.67 -2.44
N MET A 26 1.65 -0.35 -2.07
CA MET A 26 1.96 0.29 -0.79
C MET A 26 1.31 1.67 -0.67
N ARG A 27 1.37 2.48 -1.73
CA ARG A 27 0.70 3.79 -1.79
C ARG A 27 -0.80 3.65 -1.54
N GLU A 28 -1.47 2.73 -2.20
CA GLU A 28 -2.90 2.46 -2.03
C GLU A 28 -3.25 2.04 -0.60
N LEU A 29 -2.47 1.11 -0.01
CA LEU A 29 -2.67 0.65 1.36
C LEU A 29 -2.54 1.77 2.38
N VAL A 30 -1.55 2.64 2.22
CA VAL A 30 -1.35 3.77 3.14
C VAL A 30 -2.43 4.82 2.95
N SER A 31 -2.76 5.18 1.72
CA SER A 31 -3.79 6.18 1.41
C SER A 31 -5.17 5.75 1.92
N SER A 32 -5.45 4.44 1.91
CA SER A 32 -6.70 3.89 2.46
C SER A 32 -6.69 3.68 3.98
N GLY A 33 -5.60 3.98 4.68
CA GLY A 33 -5.46 3.75 6.13
C GLY A 33 -5.23 2.28 6.53
N ASN A 34 -4.92 1.42 5.57
CA ASN A 34 -4.74 -0.02 5.76
C ASN A 34 -3.27 -0.47 5.87
N SER A 35 -2.35 0.45 6.16
CA SER A 35 -0.92 0.13 6.28
C SER A 35 -0.61 -0.96 7.31
N SER A 36 -1.42 -1.09 8.36
CA SER A 36 -1.28 -2.13 9.39
C SER A 36 -1.48 -3.56 8.86
N LYS A 37 -2.19 -3.72 7.75
CA LYS A 37 -2.46 -5.01 7.10
C LYS A 37 -1.33 -5.48 6.18
N LEU A 38 -0.35 -4.63 5.89
CA LEU A 38 0.73 -4.90 4.96
C LEU A 38 1.76 -5.87 5.54
N LEU A 39 2.02 -6.94 4.82
CA LEU A 39 3.12 -7.87 4.99
C LEU A 39 3.92 -7.89 3.68
N ILE A 40 5.24 -7.88 3.74
CA ILE A 40 6.09 -7.87 2.55
C ILE A 40 6.90 -9.16 2.50
N CYS A 41 6.82 -9.87 1.37
CA CYS A 41 7.51 -11.13 1.14
C CYS A 41 8.44 -10.98 -0.05
N PHE A 42 9.74 -10.98 0.19
CA PHE A 42 10.77 -10.95 -0.84
C PHE A 42 11.15 -12.37 -1.24
N THR A 43 10.86 -12.72 -2.49
CA THR A 43 11.19 -14.01 -3.12
C THR A 43 12.55 -13.95 -3.84
N HIS A 44 13.07 -15.10 -4.31
CA HIS A 44 14.36 -15.18 -5.02
C HIS A 44 15.54 -14.60 -4.20
N PHE A 45 15.47 -14.74 -2.87
CA PHE A 45 16.48 -14.17 -1.99
C PHE A 45 17.85 -14.86 -2.13
N ASP A 46 17.89 -16.09 -2.61
CA ASP A 46 19.11 -16.83 -2.96
C ASP A 46 19.86 -16.20 -4.14
N GLU A 47 19.14 -15.59 -5.06
CA GLU A 47 19.67 -14.98 -6.27
C GLU A 47 20.28 -13.58 -6.04
N VAL A 48 20.06 -12.97 -4.87
CA VAL A 48 20.67 -11.69 -4.51
C VAL A 48 22.19 -11.86 -4.44
N ARG A 49 22.92 -11.23 -5.36
CA ARG A 49 24.36 -11.32 -5.51
C ARG A 49 24.96 -9.93 -5.62
N GLY A 50 26.22 -9.79 -5.21
CA GLY A 50 27.01 -8.57 -5.36
C GLY A 50 28.36 -8.76 -4.66
N ASP A 51 29.39 -8.08 -5.17
CA ASP A 51 30.76 -8.22 -4.68
C ASP A 51 30.91 -7.84 -3.20
N ASN A 52 30.04 -6.97 -2.70
CA ASN A 52 30.01 -6.49 -1.32
C ASN A 52 28.90 -7.13 -0.46
N ILE A 53 28.30 -8.26 -0.89
CA ILE A 53 27.17 -8.90 -0.22
C ILE A 53 27.51 -10.37 0.17
N PRO A 54 28.50 -10.59 1.06
CA PRO A 54 29.01 -11.92 1.35
C PRO A 54 28.13 -12.74 2.33
N SER A 55 27.24 -12.09 3.06
CA SER A 55 26.47 -12.73 4.13
C SER A 55 24.96 -12.56 3.97
N TYR A 56 24.20 -13.43 4.65
CA TYR A 56 22.74 -13.31 4.71
C TYR A 56 22.30 -11.93 5.23
N SER A 57 22.94 -11.43 6.28
CA SER A 57 22.64 -10.11 6.85
C SER A 57 22.91 -8.99 5.84
N ALA A 58 24.02 -9.07 5.08
CA ALA A 58 24.31 -8.09 4.04
C ALA A 58 23.28 -8.11 2.92
N LYS A 59 22.77 -9.29 2.53
CA LYS A 59 21.69 -9.42 1.55
C LYS A 59 20.40 -8.76 2.06
N VAL A 60 20.02 -9.03 3.32
CA VAL A 60 18.85 -8.40 3.94
C VAL A 60 18.97 -6.88 3.93
N GLN A 61 20.12 -6.35 4.37
CA GLN A 61 20.36 -4.91 4.36
C GLN A 61 20.30 -4.30 2.96
N HIS A 62 20.83 -4.98 1.96
CA HIS A 62 20.78 -4.53 0.57
C HIS A 62 19.34 -4.39 0.06
N VAL A 63 18.51 -5.40 0.30
CA VAL A 63 17.09 -5.38 -0.11
C VAL A 63 16.32 -4.29 0.67
N LEU A 64 16.56 -4.20 1.97
CA LEU A 64 15.92 -3.19 2.82
C LEU A 64 16.36 -1.76 2.46
N ALA A 65 17.60 -1.53 2.05
CA ALA A 65 18.06 -0.23 1.60
C ALA A 65 17.31 0.24 0.34
N SER A 66 16.98 -0.67 -0.58
CA SER A 66 16.15 -0.35 -1.73
C SER A 66 14.72 0.03 -1.32
N ALA A 67 14.15 -0.69 -0.35
CA ALA A 67 12.85 -0.36 0.24
C ALA A 67 12.87 1.03 0.91
N GLU A 68 13.94 1.35 1.63
CA GLU A 68 14.12 2.62 2.31
C GLU A 68 14.08 3.82 1.36
N ASN A 69 14.72 3.73 0.21
CA ASN A 69 14.68 4.77 -0.82
C ASN A 69 13.26 5.03 -1.31
N VAL A 70 12.47 3.95 -1.49
CA VAL A 70 11.07 4.07 -1.89
C VAL A 70 10.22 4.69 -0.79
N LEU A 71 10.47 4.33 0.49
CA LEU A 71 9.75 4.93 1.61
C LEU A 71 9.96 6.44 1.69
N THR A 72 11.19 6.90 1.48
CA THR A 72 11.53 8.33 1.47
C THR A 72 10.74 9.03 0.36
N SER A 73 10.73 8.48 -0.86
CA SER A 73 9.96 9.03 -1.96
C SER A 73 8.45 9.06 -1.69
N LEU A 74 7.90 7.99 -1.11
CA LEU A 74 6.49 7.96 -0.69
C LEU A 74 6.19 8.96 0.43
N GLY A 75 7.15 9.18 1.33
CA GLY A 75 7.04 10.18 2.39
C GLY A 75 6.98 11.61 1.88
N GLU A 76 7.70 11.92 0.81
CA GLU A 76 7.62 13.22 0.12
C GLU A 76 6.23 13.48 -0.46
N ASP A 77 5.59 12.44 -1.01
CA ASP A 77 4.26 12.52 -1.62
C ASP A 77 3.11 12.49 -0.60
N LEU A 78 3.18 11.54 0.35
CA LEU A 78 2.09 11.21 1.29
C LEU A 78 2.27 11.83 2.67
N GLY A 79 3.44 12.37 2.95
CA GLY A 79 3.80 13.01 4.21
C GLY A 79 4.47 12.09 5.24
N PRO A 80 5.06 12.69 6.31
CA PRO A 80 5.92 11.98 7.25
C PRO A 80 5.20 10.94 8.12
N PHE A 81 3.89 11.04 8.24
CA PHE A 81 3.10 10.04 8.96
C PHE A 81 3.01 8.72 8.16
N ALA A 82 2.79 8.83 6.85
CA ALA A 82 2.76 7.71 5.93
C ALA A 82 4.12 6.99 5.87
N GLU A 83 5.19 7.76 5.77
CA GLU A 83 6.55 7.24 5.79
C GLU A 83 6.83 6.44 7.07
N ARG A 84 6.52 7.00 8.25
CA ARG A 84 6.71 6.30 9.53
C ARG A 84 5.91 5.00 9.62
N ALA A 85 4.66 5.02 9.19
CA ALA A 85 3.81 3.83 9.20
C ALA A 85 4.38 2.72 8.32
N LEU A 86 4.82 3.04 7.10
CA LEU A 86 5.46 2.08 6.20
C LEU A 86 6.81 1.59 6.73
N ARG A 87 7.64 2.47 7.26
CA ARG A 87 8.93 2.13 7.87
C ARG A 87 8.76 1.10 8.98
N GLN A 88 7.82 1.34 9.89
CA GLN A 88 7.48 0.40 10.95
C GLN A 88 7.03 -0.96 10.40
N ARG A 89 6.26 -0.97 9.30
CA ARG A 89 5.83 -2.23 8.67
C ARG A 89 6.98 -2.98 8.02
N ILE A 90 7.89 -2.30 7.34
CA ILE A 90 9.09 -2.91 6.76
C ILE A 90 9.97 -3.54 7.86
N GLU A 91 10.16 -2.86 8.99
CA GLU A 91 10.94 -3.39 10.09
C GLU A 91 10.32 -4.64 10.75
N GLN A 92 8.99 -4.71 10.82
CA GLN A 92 8.26 -5.74 11.57
C GLN A 92 7.69 -6.86 10.73
N SER A 93 7.49 -6.65 9.43
CA SER A 93 6.66 -7.52 8.60
C SER A 93 7.27 -7.80 7.23
N CYS A 94 8.60 -7.87 7.15
CA CYS A 94 9.32 -8.35 5.98
C CYS A 94 9.81 -9.78 6.17
N PHE A 95 9.64 -10.58 5.13
CA PHE A 95 10.01 -11.99 5.08
C PHE A 95 10.85 -12.25 3.84
N PHE A 96 11.88 -13.09 3.96
CA PHE A 96 12.84 -13.36 2.90
C PHE A 96 12.83 -14.84 2.55
N LEU A 97 12.30 -15.18 1.37
CA LEU A 97 12.17 -16.55 0.90
C LEU A 97 13.18 -16.82 -0.22
N ALA A 98 14.00 -17.81 0.00
CA ALA A 98 14.95 -18.33 -0.98
C ALA A 98 14.38 -19.57 -1.68
N ASP A 99 14.93 -19.92 -2.86
CA ASP A 99 14.62 -21.15 -3.60
C ASP A 99 13.09 -21.36 -3.85
N THR A 100 12.33 -20.31 -4.02
CA THR A 100 10.86 -20.37 -4.20
C THR A 100 10.44 -20.98 -5.54
N ASP A 101 11.34 -21.08 -6.47
CA ASP A 101 11.19 -21.72 -7.80
C ASP A 101 11.54 -23.22 -7.82
N LYS A 102 12.08 -23.74 -6.70
CA LYS A 102 12.59 -25.10 -6.61
C LYS A 102 11.67 -25.99 -5.77
N THR A 103 11.76 -27.30 -5.99
CA THR A 103 11.07 -28.28 -5.16
C THR A 103 11.58 -28.19 -3.72
N PHE A 104 10.68 -27.94 -2.80
CA PHE A 104 11.00 -27.80 -1.39
C PHE A 104 11.35 -29.15 -0.79
N ASP A 105 12.54 -29.26 -0.22
CA ASP A 105 13.02 -30.43 0.53
C ASP A 105 13.29 -30.02 1.98
N PRO A 106 12.44 -30.47 2.94
CA PRO A 106 12.58 -30.10 4.35
C PRO A 106 13.91 -30.53 4.99
N GLU A 107 14.55 -31.60 4.46
CA GLU A 107 15.81 -32.12 4.99
C GLU A 107 17.03 -31.32 4.52
N ARG A 108 16.85 -30.45 3.54
CA ARG A 108 17.94 -29.64 2.98
C ARG A 108 18.19 -28.41 3.83
N LYS A 109 19.39 -28.30 4.42
CA LYS A 109 19.80 -27.13 5.24
C LYS A 109 19.60 -25.78 4.54
N ALA A 110 19.70 -25.73 3.21
CA ALA A 110 19.46 -24.50 2.44
C ALA A 110 18.01 -24.02 2.56
N HIS A 111 17.05 -24.95 2.67
CA HIS A 111 15.62 -24.65 2.78
C HIS A 111 15.17 -24.36 4.22
N GLU A 112 15.96 -24.73 5.22
CA GLU A 112 15.59 -24.57 6.64
C GLU A 112 15.25 -23.10 7.00
N LYS A 113 16.03 -22.14 6.48
CA LYS A 113 15.80 -20.72 6.73
C LYS A 113 14.51 -20.25 6.07
N THR A 114 14.27 -20.66 4.82
CA THR A 114 13.05 -20.31 4.09
C THR A 114 11.81 -20.90 4.74
N ILE A 115 11.89 -22.14 5.23
CA ILE A 115 10.80 -22.77 5.99
C ILE A 115 10.50 -21.97 7.27
N LYS A 116 11.53 -21.56 8.01
CA LYS A 116 11.36 -20.72 9.21
C LYS A 116 10.73 -19.36 8.89
N GLU A 117 11.15 -18.72 7.81
CA GLU A 117 10.57 -17.46 7.39
C GLU A 117 9.12 -17.62 6.91
N LEU A 118 8.80 -18.72 6.23
CA LEU A 118 7.44 -19.05 5.82
C LEU A 118 6.53 -19.28 7.03
N HIS A 119 6.99 -20.03 8.05
CA HIS A 119 6.25 -20.21 9.30
C HIS A 119 6.00 -18.87 9.99
N LYS A 120 7.02 -18.00 10.08
CA LYS A 120 6.84 -16.66 10.65
C LYS A 120 5.82 -15.82 9.86
N LEU A 121 5.81 -15.92 8.53
CA LEU A 121 4.82 -15.24 7.69
C LEU A 121 3.41 -15.73 8.03
N LEU A 122 3.20 -17.06 8.10
CA LEU A 122 1.91 -17.68 8.43
C LEU A 122 1.45 -17.29 9.84
N ASP A 123 2.34 -17.41 10.84
CA ASP A 123 2.06 -16.98 12.22
C ASP A 123 1.70 -15.50 12.31
N THR A 124 2.30 -14.68 11.45
CA THR A 124 1.99 -13.24 11.41
C THR A 124 0.65 -12.96 10.77
N ILE A 125 0.27 -13.71 9.73
CA ILE A 125 -1.07 -13.64 9.12
C ILE A 125 -2.13 -14.02 10.15
N ASP A 126 -1.94 -15.11 10.88
CA ASP A 126 -2.87 -15.55 11.92
C ASP A 126 -3.03 -14.50 13.02
N LYS A 127 -1.94 -13.91 13.49
CA LYS A 127 -1.98 -12.81 14.48
C LYS A 127 -2.67 -11.55 13.97
N VAL A 128 -2.56 -11.24 12.69
CA VAL A 128 -3.29 -10.10 12.09
C VAL A 128 -4.79 -10.39 12.08
N ASN A 129 -5.18 -11.62 11.79
CA ASN A 129 -6.59 -12.04 11.77
C ASN A 129 -7.22 -12.08 13.18
N GLU A 130 -6.42 -12.38 14.22
CA GLU A 130 -6.87 -12.44 15.61
C GLU A 130 -7.02 -11.05 16.27
N ARG A 131 -6.44 -10.00 15.68
CA ARG A 131 -6.56 -8.64 16.25
C ARG A 131 -7.97 -8.12 16.04
N PRO A 132 -8.72 -7.82 17.12
CA PRO A 132 -9.93 -7.01 16.97
C PRO A 132 -9.54 -5.69 16.32
N GLU A 133 -10.38 -5.17 15.44
CA GLU A 133 -10.17 -3.94 14.67
C GLU A 133 -9.43 -2.88 15.49
N GLU A 134 -8.11 -2.89 15.46
CA GLU A 134 -7.32 -1.82 16.02
C GLU A 134 -7.65 -0.58 15.22
N VAL A 135 -8.04 0.44 15.93
CA VAL A 135 -8.37 1.80 15.50
C VAL A 135 -7.81 2.09 14.11
N ALA A 136 -8.69 2.07 13.14
CA ALA A 136 -8.35 2.37 11.76
C ALA A 136 -7.47 3.61 11.75
N THR A 137 -6.22 3.47 11.37
CA THR A 137 -5.32 4.61 11.23
C THR A 137 -6.01 5.59 10.30
N LYS A 138 -6.08 6.85 10.69
CA LYS A 138 -6.77 7.87 9.87
C LYS A 138 -6.22 7.79 8.44
N PRO A 139 -7.08 7.68 7.42
CA PRO A 139 -6.62 7.61 6.05
C PRO A 139 -5.72 8.81 5.74
N VAL A 140 -4.59 8.55 5.13
CA VAL A 140 -3.67 9.59 4.65
C VAL A 140 -4.07 9.90 3.22
N TYR A 141 -4.45 11.15 2.97
CA TYR A 141 -4.84 11.57 1.63
C TYR A 141 -3.59 11.81 0.78
N ASP A 142 -3.46 11.07 -0.31
CA ASP A 142 -2.53 11.39 -1.38
C ASP A 142 -2.97 12.72 -2.03
N LYS A 143 -2.05 13.66 -2.20
CA LYS A 143 -2.34 14.96 -2.82
C LYS A 143 -2.94 14.81 -4.22
N MET A 144 -2.46 13.83 -5.00
CA MET A 144 -2.98 13.55 -6.34
C MET A 144 -4.42 13.02 -6.28
N ASN A 145 -4.71 12.11 -5.35
CA ASN A 145 -6.06 11.59 -5.14
C ASN A 145 -7.01 12.65 -4.60
N LEU A 146 -6.52 13.54 -3.73
CA LEU A 146 -7.33 14.66 -3.23
C LEU A 146 -7.71 15.62 -4.36
N VAL A 147 -6.76 16.00 -5.19
CA VAL A 147 -7.01 16.88 -6.35
C VAL A 147 -8.01 16.24 -7.32
N LEU A 148 -7.85 14.93 -7.60
CA LEU A 148 -8.78 14.20 -8.44
C LEU A 148 -10.18 14.12 -7.82
N ALA A 149 -10.27 13.84 -6.52
CA ALA A 149 -11.55 13.77 -5.80
C ALA A 149 -12.27 15.11 -5.80
N VAL A 150 -11.55 16.21 -5.56
CA VAL A 150 -12.11 17.58 -5.62
C VAL A 150 -12.57 17.91 -7.04
N LYS A 151 -11.79 17.54 -8.07
CA LYS A 151 -12.17 17.72 -9.46
C LYS A 151 -13.46 16.99 -9.80
N ILE A 152 -13.55 15.68 -9.48
CA ILE A 152 -14.74 14.87 -9.72
C ILE A 152 -15.96 15.42 -8.96
N ALA A 153 -15.78 15.84 -7.70
CA ALA A 153 -16.85 16.44 -6.91
C ALA A 153 -17.33 17.76 -7.51
N ALA A 154 -16.41 18.61 -7.97
CA ALA A 154 -16.74 19.87 -8.64
C ALA A 154 -17.47 19.64 -9.97
N GLU A 155 -17.03 18.70 -10.79
CA GLU A 155 -17.69 18.33 -12.05
C GLU A 155 -19.12 17.83 -11.81
N ARG A 156 -19.32 16.92 -10.86
CA ARG A 156 -20.65 16.41 -10.46
C ARG A 156 -21.55 17.53 -9.95
N PHE A 157 -21.01 18.36 -9.06
CA PHE A 157 -21.76 19.52 -8.57
C PHE A 157 -22.19 20.45 -9.70
N GLN A 158 -21.28 20.77 -10.63
CA GLN A 158 -21.61 21.60 -11.80
C GLN A 158 -22.68 20.97 -12.69
N GLU A 159 -22.58 19.65 -12.96
CA GLU A 159 -23.59 18.92 -13.74
C GLU A 159 -24.98 18.96 -13.07
N ASP A 160 -25.06 18.72 -11.77
CA ASP A 160 -26.33 18.72 -11.02
C ASP A 160 -26.93 20.11 -10.95
N TRP A 161 -26.12 21.14 -10.85
CA TRP A 161 -26.59 22.52 -10.71
C TRP A 161 -26.87 23.24 -12.02
N ARG A 162 -26.29 22.82 -13.17
CA ARG A 162 -26.53 23.45 -14.48
C ARG A 162 -28.03 23.50 -14.82
N SER A 163 -28.74 22.41 -14.60
CA SER A 163 -30.18 22.34 -14.84
C SER A 163 -30.97 23.14 -13.79
N ARG A 164 -30.60 23.13 -12.51
CA ARG A 164 -31.24 23.91 -11.46
C ARG A 164 -31.03 25.41 -11.62
N LEU A 165 -29.89 25.82 -12.13
CA LEU A 165 -29.60 27.22 -12.47
C LEU A 165 -30.26 27.66 -13.78
N GLY A 166 -30.86 26.76 -14.55
CA GLY A 166 -31.51 27.05 -15.84
C GLY A 166 -30.52 27.28 -16.98
N ILE A 167 -29.26 26.86 -16.82
CA ILE A 167 -28.25 26.88 -17.89
C ILE A 167 -28.55 25.76 -18.91
N GLU A 168 -29.05 24.66 -18.42
CA GLU A 168 -29.39 23.49 -19.22
C GLU A 168 -30.82 23.01 -18.87
N ILE A 169 -31.63 22.69 -19.88
CA ILE A 169 -33.00 22.22 -19.63
C ILE A 169 -32.99 20.69 -19.51
N ARG A 170 -33.19 20.16 -18.29
CA ARG A 170 -33.43 18.74 -18.09
C ARG A 170 -34.90 18.49 -17.71
N HIS A 171 -35.55 17.56 -18.40
CA HIS A 171 -36.91 17.16 -18.09
C HIS A 171 -37.01 16.58 -16.66
N GLY A 172 -37.92 17.10 -15.86
CA GLY A 172 -38.18 16.63 -14.49
C GLY A 172 -37.32 17.29 -13.40
N VAL A 173 -36.38 18.18 -13.74
CA VAL A 173 -35.59 18.94 -12.75
C VAL A 173 -36.12 20.37 -12.70
N PRO A 174 -36.76 20.79 -11.59
CA PRO A 174 -37.25 22.15 -11.44
C PRO A 174 -36.08 23.13 -11.28
N LYS A 175 -36.22 24.28 -11.88
CA LYS A 175 -35.27 25.39 -11.72
C LYS A 175 -35.37 25.93 -10.28
N GLU A 176 -34.22 26.14 -9.65
CA GLU A 176 -34.19 26.73 -8.31
C GLU A 176 -34.56 28.21 -8.34
N HIS A 177 -35.24 28.63 -7.27
CA HIS A 177 -35.62 30.05 -7.15
C HIS A 177 -34.40 30.89 -6.81
N TRP A 178 -34.27 32.05 -7.46
CA TRP A 178 -33.12 32.94 -7.36
C TRP A 178 -32.77 33.36 -5.90
N THR A 179 -33.76 33.44 -5.01
CA THR A 179 -33.53 33.74 -3.58
C THR A 179 -32.75 32.67 -2.86
N ARG A 180 -32.91 31.38 -3.22
CA ARG A 180 -32.12 30.27 -2.68
C ARG A 180 -30.71 30.30 -3.20
N ILE A 181 -30.54 30.65 -4.48
CA ILE A 181 -29.20 30.78 -5.09
C ILE A 181 -28.42 31.91 -4.43
N LYS A 182 -29.07 33.04 -4.18
CA LYS A 182 -28.46 34.19 -3.52
C LYS A 182 -28.09 33.94 -2.05
N ALA A 183 -28.76 33.02 -1.36
CA ALA A 183 -28.43 32.64 0.01
C ALA A 183 -27.18 31.75 0.12
N LEU A 184 -26.68 31.20 -1.01
CA LEU A 184 -25.48 30.36 -1.09
C LEU A 184 -24.24 31.14 -1.56
N SER A 185 -24.38 32.36 -1.99
CA SER A 185 -23.32 33.28 -2.40
C SER A 185 -22.90 34.21 -1.25
#